data_ea96e8833caff411f981575b0ab52628
#
_entry.id   ea96e8833caff411f981575b0ab52628
#
_cell.length_a   1.000
_cell.length_b   1.000
_cell.length_c   1.000
_cell.angle_alpha   90.00
_cell.angle_beta   90.00
_cell.angle_gamma   90.00
#
_symmetry.space_group_name_H-M   'P 1'
#
loop_
_entity.id
_entity.type
_entity.pdbx_description
1 polymer ?
#
loop_
_entity_poly.entity_id
_entity_poly.type
_entity_poly.pdbx_seq_one_letter_code
_entity_poly.pdbx_strand_id
1 'polypeptide(L)'
;MSEEFRILPHDLAAEQSVLGSVFISPDSLIFLADELVPDDFYNPANKIVFKTMLSLLEKGEPIDATTMGSALANQGDISKIGGITYIVELVNSTPTSKNVEHYAKLVKEKATLRRMIADLSDSLSSAYQGDVPVGDIIARTEKSMLDISNQNTGTGFRNVADILDTHMQMVETRSQTDGVVTGLSTGFVGLDKITTGLHEDNLIILAARPAMGKTALALNIAQYIAVKEKKPVAIFSLEMGAESLIERMLASEGMVEGYHLKTGNLSVEEWSRLVHAQGNLYDAPIFVDDTAGIRISEIRSKARKLAQEMGGLGVIIIDYLQLITGSKGENRQQVVSEISRELKILAKDLKVPVIALSQLSRAVEQRQDKRPMLADLRESGSIEQDADIVAFLYRDAYYQKEQADSQEANNVTELILEKNRHGSLGTVKLYFHKEYTKFSSVEE
;
A
#
# COMPACT_ATOMS: atom_id res chain seq x y z
N MET A 1 41.70 8.55 -15.98
CA MET A 1 41.12 7.24 -15.73
C MET A 1 40.57 6.76 -17.07
N SER A 2 41.13 5.68 -17.59
CA SER A 2 40.77 5.11 -18.88
C SER A 2 39.29 4.75 -18.89
N GLU A 3 38.52 5.25 -19.86
CA GLU A 3 37.21 4.75 -20.20
C GLU A 3 37.38 3.29 -20.72
N GLU A 4 37.39 2.34 -19.84
CA GLU A 4 37.13 0.96 -20.19
C GLU A 4 35.71 0.90 -20.77
N PHE A 5 35.58 0.57 -22.04
CA PHE A 5 34.30 0.25 -22.67
C PHE A 5 33.62 -0.87 -21.87
N ARG A 6 32.74 -0.51 -20.96
CA ARG A 6 31.99 -1.48 -20.17
C ARG A 6 30.94 -2.12 -21.07
N ILE A 7 31.17 -3.36 -21.46
CA ILE A 7 30.20 -4.15 -22.22
C ILE A 7 29.00 -4.42 -21.28
N LEU A 8 27.79 -4.16 -21.78
CA LEU A 8 26.56 -4.43 -21.01
C LEU A 8 26.43 -5.92 -20.68
N PRO A 9 25.90 -6.27 -19.50
CA PRO A 9 25.71 -7.66 -19.09
C PRO A 9 24.86 -8.44 -20.08
N HIS A 10 25.37 -9.58 -20.58
CA HIS A 10 24.68 -10.47 -21.52
C HIS A 10 25.23 -11.91 -21.41
N ASP A 11 24.48 -12.86 -21.92
CA ASP A 11 24.88 -14.25 -22.11
C ASP A 11 24.28 -14.76 -23.42
N LEU A 12 25.06 -14.65 -24.50
CA LEU A 12 24.62 -15.05 -25.85
C LEU A 12 24.35 -16.56 -25.95
N ALA A 13 25.10 -17.39 -25.23
CA ALA A 13 24.89 -18.83 -25.23
C ALA A 13 23.57 -19.21 -24.57
N ALA A 14 23.21 -18.54 -23.46
CA ALA A 14 21.90 -18.71 -22.82
C ALA A 14 20.77 -18.25 -23.72
N GLU A 15 20.91 -17.08 -24.39
CA GLU A 15 19.91 -16.58 -25.33
C GLU A 15 19.64 -17.54 -26.49
N GLN A 16 20.73 -18.06 -27.11
CA GLN A 16 20.61 -19.03 -28.17
C GLN A 16 19.99 -20.34 -27.70
N SER A 17 20.36 -20.80 -26.50
CA SER A 17 19.79 -22.00 -25.88
C SER A 17 18.29 -21.87 -25.58
N VAL A 18 17.83 -20.69 -25.15
CA VAL A 18 16.40 -20.39 -24.99
C VAL A 18 15.67 -20.55 -26.30
N LEU A 19 16.12 -19.85 -27.34
CA LEU A 19 15.47 -19.85 -28.66
C LEU A 19 15.53 -21.24 -29.32
N GLY A 20 16.68 -21.90 -29.24
CA GLY A 20 16.85 -23.26 -29.78
C GLY A 20 15.98 -24.31 -29.09
N SER A 21 15.72 -24.15 -27.78
CA SER A 21 14.84 -25.02 -27.03
C SER A 21 13.39 -24.99 -27.55
N VAL A 22 12.91 -23.85 -28.05
CA VAL A 22 11.57 -23.71 -28.65
C VAL A 22 11.43 -24.55 -29.92
N PHE A 23 12.48 -24.66 -30.73
CA PHE A 23 12.44 -25.51 -31.93
C PHE A 23 12.43 -27.01 -31.60
N ILE A 24 13.00 -27.40 -30.43
CA ILE A 24 13.00 -28.80 -29.98
C ILE A 24 11.66 -29.14 -29.31
N SER A 25 11.11 -28.22 -28.51
CA SER A 25 9.86 -28.37 -27.79
C SER A 25 9.05 -27.06 -27.88
N PRO A 26 8.16 -26.92 -28.86
CA PRO A 26 7.36 -25.70 -29.04
C PRO A 26 6.52 -25.32 -27.82
N ASP A 27 6.08 -26.30 -27.03
CA ASP A 27 5.32 -26.06 -25.79
C ASP A 27 6.11 -25.22 -24.76
N SER A 28 7.46 -25.25 -24.82
CA SER A 28 8.28 -24.42 -23.94
C SER A 28 8.09 -22.91 -24.17
N LEU A 29 7.57 -22.51 -25.34
CA LEU A 29 7.33 -21.11 -25.64
C LEU A 29 6.20 -20.52 -24.78
N ILE A 30 5.24 -21.33 -24.34
CA ILE A 30 4.16 -20.88 -23.44
C ILE A 30 4.77 -20.38 -22.13
N PHE A 31 5.65 -21.18 -21.53
CA PHE A 31 6.39 -20.79 -20.34
C PHE A 31 7.29 -19.56 -20.58
N LEU A 32 8.02 -19.55 -21.71
CA LEU A 32 8.93 -18.45 -22.04
C LEU A 32 8.20 -17.12 -22.30
N ALA A 33 6.99 -17.15 -22.82
CA ALA A 33 6.16 -15.98 -23.06
C ALA A 33 5.72 -15.30 -21.75
N ASP A 34 5.58 -16.05 -20.66
CA ASP A 34 5.28 -15.52 -19.33
C ASP A 34 6.53 -14.93 -18.65
N GLU A 35 7.70 -15.51 -18.91
CA GLU A 35 8.94 -15.15 -18.21
C GLU A 35 9.76 -14.08 -18.91
N LEU A 36 9.76 -14.06 -20.25
CA LEU A 36 10.63 -13.20 -21.07
C LEU A 36 9.83 -12.30 -22.02
N VAL A 37 10.38 -11.12 -22.24
CA VAL A 37 9.93 -10.23 -23.31
C VAL A 37 11.02 -10.06 -24.35
N PRO A 38 10.71 -9.67 -25.61
CA PRO A 38 11.73 -9.48 -26.66
C PRO A 38 12.87 -8.57 -26.23
N ASP A 39 12.60 -7.56 -25.40
CA ASP A 39 13.60 -6.61 -24.90
C ASP A 39 14.57 -7.22 -23.86
N ASP A 40 14.30 -8.41 -23.35
CA ASP A 40 15.22 -9.12 -22.47
C ASP A 40 16.44 -9.72 -23.22
N PHE A 41 16.37 -9.85 -24.53
CA PHE A 41 17.48 -10.32 -25.33
C PHE A 41 18.47 -9.18 -25.68
N TYR A 42 19.75 -9.43 -25.48
CA TYR A 42 20.83 -8.49 -25.81
C TYR A 42 21.10 -8.43 -27.31
N ASN A 43 21.14 -9.62 -27.97
CA ASN A 43 21.37 -9.70 -29.39
C ASN A 43 20.12 -9.26 -30.17
N PRO A 44 20.22 -8.24 -31.03
CA PRO A 44 19.08 -7.78 -31.86
C PRO A 44 18.46 -8.88 -32.72
N ALA A 45 19.26 -9.83 -33.23
CA ALA A 45 18.73 -10.96 -33.98
C ALA A 45 17.85 -11.88 -33.11
N ASN A 46 18.29 -12.19 -31.86
CA ASN A 46 17.54 -13.00 -30.90
C ASN A 46 16.23 -12.34 -30.51
N LYS A 47 16.25 -11.02 -30.32
CA LYS A 47 15.07 -10.21 -30.07
C LYS A 47 14.02 -10.33 -31.17
N ILE A 48 14.45 -10.23 -32.44
CA ILE A 48 13.57 -10.37 -33.60
C ILE A 48 13.01 -11.79 -33.68
N VAL A 49 13.85 -12.81 -33.50
CA VAL A 49 13.45 -14.21 -33.54
C VAL A 49 12.41 -14.48 -32.45
N PHE A 50 12.66 -14.09 -31.21
CA PHE A 50 11.71 -14.30 -30.12
C PHE A 50 10.37 -13.58 -30.35
N LYS A 51 10.40 -12.32 -30.81
CA LYS A 51 9.20 -11.57 -31.19
C LYS A 51 8.38 -12.28 -32.27
N THR A 52 9.04 -12.88 -33.24
CA THR A 52 8.37 -13.63 -34.34
C THR A 52 7.77 -14.94 -33.78
N MET A 53 8.48 -15.64 -32.88
CA MET A 53 7.95 -16.82 -32.20
C MET A 53 6.66 -16.51 -31.43
N LEU A 54 6.63 -15.41 -30.67
CA LEU A 54 5.43 -14.96 -29.95
C LEU A 54 4.27 -14.66 -30.91
N SER A 55 4.55 -14.00 -32.04
CA SER A 55 3.52 -13.71 -33.05
C SER A 55 2.95 -14.98 -33.70
N LEU A 56 3.76 -16.02 -33.90
CA LEU A 56 3.29 -17.30 -34.42
C LEU A 56 2.45 -18.03 -33.37
N LEU A 57 2.85 -17.99 -32.09
CA LEU A 57 2.10 -18.55 -30.97
C LEU A 57 0.68 -17.93 -30.88
N GLU A 58 0.59 -16.58 -30.95
CA GLU A 58 -0.69 -15.87 -30.94
C GLU A 58 -1.61 -16.25 -32.10
N LYS A 59 -1.05 -16.60 -33.26
CA LYS A 59 -1.80 -17.05 -34.43
C LYS A 59 -2.14 -18.55 -34.42
N GLY A 60 -1.59 -19.30 -33.49
CA GLY A 60 -1.71 -20.76 -33.44
C GLY A 60 -0.97 -21.46 -34.59
N GLU A 61 0.05 -20.83 -35.18
CA GLU A 61 0.85 -21.39 -36.25
C GLU A 61 2.01 -22.23 -35.69
N PRO A 62 2.41 -23.31 -36.36
CA PRO A 62 3.53 -24.15 -35.89
C PRO A 62 4.85 -23.39 -35.92
N ILE A 63 5.72 -23.70 -34.95
CA ILE A 63 7.03 -23.05 -34.80
C ILE A 63 8.13 -24.02 -35.25
N ASP A 64 8.49 -23.92 -36.49
CA ASP A 64 9.60 -24.64 -37.13
C ASP A 64 10.45 -23.70 -37.99
N ALA A 65 11.61 -24.21 -38.46
CA ALA A 65 12.53 -23.40 -39.28
C ALA A 65 11.90 -22.83 -40.56
N THR A 66 10.96 -23.56 -41.16
CA THR A 66 10.29 -23.17 -42.40
C THR A 66 9.27 -22.06 -42.16
N THR A 67 8.41 -22.23 -41.15
CA THR A 67 7.39 -21.25 -40.77
C THR A 67 8.02 -19.96 -40.24
N MET A 68 9.06 -20.08 -39.43
CA MET A 68 9.85 -18.95 -38.95
C MET A 68 10.51 -18.20 -40.12
N GLY A 69 11.14 -18.92 -41.05
CA GLY A 69 11.75 -18.32 -42.25
C GLY A 69 10.74 -17.54 -43.08
N SER A 70 9.55 -18.13 -43.30
CA SER A 70 8.46 -17.48 -44.07
C SER A 70 7.92 -16.25 -43.33
N ALA A 71 7.71 -16.32 -42.02
CA ALA A 71 7.22 -15.23 -41.18
C ALA A 71 8.21 -14.05 -41.19
N LEU A 72 9.50 -14.32 -41.01
CA LEU A 72 10.57 -13.32 -41.06
C LEU A 72 10.76 -12.69 -42.44
N ALA A 73 10.59 -13.47 -43.53
CA ALA A 73 10.61 -12.95 -44.86
C ALA A 73 9.45 -11.99 -45.13
N ASN A 74 8.25 -12.36 -44.74
CA ASN A 74 7.05 -11.52 -44.85
C ASN A 74 7.15 -10.21 -44.03
N GLN A 75 7.85 -10.23 -42.92
CA GLN A 75 8.12 -9.04 -42.08
C GLN A 75 9.29 -8.20 -42.60
N GLY A 76 10.08 -8.69 -43.55
CA GLY A 76 11.28 -8.05 -44.07
C GLY A 76 12.48 -8.08 -43.11
N ASP A 77 12.43 -8.96 -42.08
CA ASP A 77 13.43 -9.02 -41.01
C ASP A 77 14.48 -10.12 -41.21
N ILE A 78 14.35 -10.97 -42.25
CA ILE A 78 15.25 -12.09 -42.48
C ILE A 78 16.72 -11.67 -42.68
N SER A 79 16.94 -10.53 -43.31
CA SER A 79 18.30 -9.99 -43.49
C SER A 79 18.90 -9.43 -42.19
N LYS A 80 18.07 -8.95 -41.28
CA LYS A 80 18.50 -8.39 -39.99
C LYS A 80 19.01 -9.44 -39.02
N ILE A 81 18.56 -10.67 -39.19
CA ILE A 81 19.00 -11.80 -38.36
C ILE A 81 20.19 -12.55 -38.92
N GLY A 82 20.68 -12.19 -40.12
CA GLY A 82 21.76 -12.90 -40.80
C GLY A 82 21.30 -14.05 -41.73
N GLY A 83 20.01 -14.05 -42.10
CA GLY A 83 19.43 -15.05 -43.00
C GLY A 83 18.90 -16.29 -42.31
N ILE A 84 18.40 -17.23 -43.10
CA ILE A 84 17.83 -18.49 -42.59
C ILE A 84 18.87 -19.39 -41.89
N THR A 85 20.16 -19.20 -42.27
CA THR A 85 21.29 -19.91 -41.68
C THR A 85 21.35 -19.72 -40.17
N TYR A 86 21.01 -18.52 -39.65
CA TYR A 86 21.00 -18.26 -38.23
C TYR A 86 19.94 -19.09 -37.48
N ILE A 87 18.77 -19.30 -38.09
CA ILE A 87 17.73 -20.18 -37.50
C ILE A 87 18.26 -21.61 -37.42
N VAL A 88 18.93 -22.09 -38.43
CA VAL A 88 19.53 -23.43 -38.44
C VAL A 88 20.62 -23.55 -37.37
N GLU A 89 21.41 -22.51 -37.17
CA GLU A 89 22.42 -22.45 -36.12
C GLU A 89 21.76 -22.53 -34.70
N LEU A 90 20.68 -21.81 -34.47
CA LEU A 90 19.92 -21.86 -33.20
C LEU A 90 19.41 -23.28 -32.92
N VAL A 91 18.83 -23.95 -33.90
CA VAL A 91 18.37 -25.34 -33.77
C VAL A 91 19.51 -26.28 -33.40
N ASN A 92 20.66 -26.14 -34.04
CA ASN A 92 21.82 -27.02 -33.88
C ASN A 92 22.62 -26.72 -32.60
N SER A 93 22.57 -25.51 -32.09
CA SER A 93 23.33 -25.09 -30.90
C SER A 93 22.75 -25.62 -29.57
N THR A 94 21.51 -26.09 -29.58
CA THR A 94 20.81 -26.50 -28.36
C THR A 94 20.65 -28.02 -28.31
N PRO A 95 21.37 -28.73 -27.40
CA PRO A 95 21.30 -30.18 -27.33
C PRO A 95 20.05 -30.72 -26.64
N THR A 96 19.37 -29.93 -25.83
CA THR A 96 18.18 -30.35 -25.05
C THR A 96 17.33 -29.17 -24.62
N SER A 97 16.01 -29.34 -24.61
CA SER A 97 15.05 -28.35 -24.06
C SER A 97 14.86 -28.46 -22.55
N LYS A 98 15.42 -29.49 -21.86
CA LYS A 98 15.16 -29.74 -20.43
C LYS A 98 15.59 -28.61 -19.49
N ASN A 99 16.57 -27.80 -19.89
CA ASN A 99 17.15 -26.73 -19.07
C ASN A 99 16.65 -25.34 -19.47
N VAL A 100 15.59 -25.23 -20.25
CA VAL A 100 15.09 -23.96 -20.78
C VAL A 100 14.78 -22.95 -19.67
N GLU A 101 14.20 -23.39 -18.54
CA GLU A 101 13.92 -22.55 -17.39
C GLU A 101 15.18 -21.92 -16.79
N HIS A 102 16.26 -22.70 -16.71
CA HIS A 102 17.54 -22.19 -16.22
C HIS A 102 18.13 -21.13 -17.15
N TYR A 103 18.10 -21.38 -18.46
CA TYR A 103 18.58 -20.42 -19.43
C TYR A 103 17.71 -19.15 -19.47
N ALA A 104 16.38 -19.28 -19.34
CA ALA A 104 15.47 -18.16 -19.25
C ALA A 104 15.79 -17.25 -18.04
N LYS A 105 16.08 -17.86 -16.88
CA LYS A 105 16.52 -17.12 -15.67
C LYS A 105 17.81 -16.35 -15.92
N LEU A 106 18.81 -16.96 -16.58
CA LEU A 106 20.07 -16.28 -16.89
C LEU A 106 19.84 -15.06 -17.84
N VAL A 107 19.03 -15.24 -18.86
CA VAL A 107 18.66 -14.14 -19.76
C VAL A 107 17.96 -13.04 -18.99
N LYS A 108 17.00 -13.38 -18.13
CA LYS A 108 16.25 -12.43 -17.29
C LYS A 108 17.14 -11.66 -16.32
N GLU A 109 18.08 -12.33 -15.66
CA GLU A 109 19.05 -11.68 -14.77
C GLU A 109 19.90 -10.65 -15.52
N LYS A 110 20.44 -11.02 -16.69
CA LYS A 110 21.26 -10.11 -17.50
C LYS A 110 20.41 -8.93 -18.01
N ALA A 111 19.19 -9.16 -18.41
CA ALA A 111 18.25 -8.12 -18.82
C ALA A 111 17.94 -7.15 -17.67
N THR A 112 17.71 -7.68 -16.48
CA THR A 112 17.46 -6.89 -15.26
C THR A 112 18.64 -5.99 -14.94
N LEU A 113 19.89 -6.51 -15.03
CA LEU A 113 21.10 -5.70 -14.84
C LEU A 113 21.21 -4.59 -15.89
N ARG A 114 20.87 -4.86 -17.17
CA ARG A 114 20.88 -3.84 -18.23
C ARG A 114 19.88 -2.71 -17.96
N ARG A 115 18.66 -3.06 -17.55
CA ARG A 115 17.62 -2.06 -17.16
C ARG A 115 18.10 -1.22 -15.99
N MET A 116 18.63 -1.86 -14.96
CA MET A 116 19.19 -1.17 -13.80
C MET A 116 20.32 -0.19 -14.19
N ILE A 117 21.23 -0.61 -15.08
CA ILE A 117 22.31 0.25 -15.58
C ILE A 117 21.75 1.43 -16.37
N ALA A 118 20.75 1.22 -17.22
CA ALA A 118 20.12 2.29 -18.00
C ALA A 118 19.45 3.33 -17.11
N ASP A 119 18.61 2.90 -16.15
CA ASP A 119 17.87 3.77 -15.26
C ASP A 119 18.80 4.57 -14.32
N LEU A 120 19.86 3.92 -13.80
CA LEU A 120 20.86 4.61 -13.00
C LEU A 120 21.68 5.60 -13.83
N SER A 121 21.98 5.29 -15.10
CA SER A 121 22.69 6.19 -16.01
C SER A 121 21.85 7.41 -16.36
N ASP A 122 20.54 7.24 -16.57
CA ASP A 122 19.61 8.35 -16.78
C ASP A 122 19.48 9.24 -15.54
N SER A 123 19.42 8.62 -14.35
CA SER A 123 19.40 9.35 -13.08
C SER A 123 20.70 10.13 -12.84
N LEU A 124 21.84 9.52 -13.15
CA LEU A 124 23.16 10.14 -13.09
C LEU A 124 23.26 11.34 -14.04
N SER A 125 22.80 11.16 -15.28
CA SER A 125 22.78 12.22 -16.29
C SER A 125 21.93 13.41 -15.86
N SER A 126 20.74 13.15 -15.33
CA SER A 126 19.84 14.19 -14.79
C SER A 126 20.45 14.94 -13.60
N ALA A 127 21.20 14.22 -12.75
CA ALA A 127 21.89 14.84 -11.61
C ALA A 127 23.06 15.76 -12.07
N TYR A 128 23.77 15.41 -13.14
CA TYR A 128 24.83 16.26 -13.72
C TYR A 128 24.28 17.49 -14.44
N GLN A 129 23.14 17.38 -15.12
CA GLN A 129 22.49 18.46 -15.85
C GLN A 129 21.93 19.54 -14.90
N GLY A 130 21.42 19.12 -13.73
CA GLY A 130 20.95 20.04 -12.67
C GLY A 130 19.66 20.78 -13.01
N ASP A 131 18.95 20.39 -14.06
CA ASP A 131 17.70 21.00 -14.54
C ASP A 131 16.44 20.44 -13.87
N VAL A 132 16.57 19.29 -13.17
CA VAL A 132 15.49 18.60 -12.45
C VAL A 132 15.69 18.73 -10.94
N PRO A 133 14.63 19.04 -10.15
CA PRO A 133 14.71 19.08 -8.69
C PRO A 133 15.21 17.75 -8.11
N VAL A 134 16.11 17.83 -7.12
CA VAL A 134 16.74 16.64 -6.50
C VAL A 134 15.71 15.64 -5.99
N GLY A 135 14.62 16.13 -5.38
CA GLY A 135 13.52 15.26 -4.90
C GLY A 135 12.85 14.46 -6.00
N ASP A 136 12.72 15.02 -7.20
CA ASP A 136 12.10 14.34 -8.35
C ASP A 136 13.03 13.27 -8.96
N ILE A 137 14.36 13.53 -8.94
CA ILE A 137 15.37 12.54 -9.35
C ILE A 137 15.34 11.34 -8.40
N ILE A 138 15.32 11.59 -7.08
CA ILE A 138 15.27 10.53 -6.05
C ILE A 138 13.99 9.70 -6.22
N ALA A 139 12.81 10.35 -6.28
CA ALA A 139 11.53 9.65 -6.40
C ALA A 139 11.44 8.80 -7.68
N ARG A 140 11.97 9.30 -8.81
CA ARG A 140 12.00 8.56 -10.07
C ARG A 140 12.93 7.35 -9.99
N THR A 141 14.10 7.51 -9.36
CA THR A 141 15.07 6.41 -9.19
C THR A 141 14.52 5.34 -8.26
N GLU A 142 13.92 5.71 -7.12
CA GLU A 142 13.26 4.78 -6.21
C GLU A 142 12.15 4.00 -6.90
N LYS A 143 11.28 4.68 -7.66
CA LYS A 143 10.21 4.04 -8.42
C LYS A 143 10.75 3.02 -9.41
N SER A 144 11.77 3.38 -10.20
CA SER A 144 12.38 2.49 -11.17
C SER A 144 12.99 1.24 -10.51
N MET A 145 13.72 1.41 -9.39
CA MET A 145 14.28 0.29 -8.66
C MET A 145 13.21 -0.64 -8.08
N LEU A 146 12.08 -0.09 -7.62
CA LEU A 146 10.94 -0.86 -7.14
C LEU A 146 10.28 -1.64 -8.27
N ASP A 147 10.10 -1.03 -9.43
CA ASP A 147 9.51 -1.68 -10.60
C ASP A 147 10.37 -2.85 -11.07
N ILE A 148 11.70 -2.70 -11.07
CA ILE A 148 12.65 -3.78 -11.34
C ILE A 148 12.55 -4.89 -10.29
N SER A 149 12.46 -4.55 -9.01
CA SER A 149 12.32 -5.53 -7.92
C SER A 149 11.01 -6.31 -8.01
N ASN A 150 9.91 -5.64 -8.30
CA ASN A 150 8.58 -6.26 -8.40
C ASN A 150 8.45 -7.18 -9.64
N GLN A 151 9.14 -6.90 -10.74
CA GLN A 151 9.18 -7.78 -11.91
C GLN A 151 9.90 -9.11 -11.63
N ASN A 152 10.76 -9.16 -10.62
CA ASN A 152 11.46 -10.38 -10.20
C ASN A 152 10.64 -11.25 -9.23
N THR A 153 9.63 -10.69 -8.57
CA THR A 153 8.67 -11.45 -7.75
C THR A 153 7.48 -11.81 -8.63
N GLY A 154 7.53 -12.96 -9.28
CA GLY A 154 6.50 -13.44 -10.20
C GLY A 154 5.10 -13.34 -9.58
N THR A 155 4.35 -12.33 -10.02
CA THR A 155 2.91 -12.17 -9.73
C THR A 155 2.10 -12.95 -10.76
N GLY A 156 2.42 -14.22 -10.96
CA GLY A 156 1.63 -15.14 -11.78
C GLY A 156 0.34 -15.58 -11.09
N PHE A 157 -0.55 -16.21 -11.83
CA PHE A 157 -1.72 -16.87 -11.26
C PHE A 157 -1.28 -17.89 -10.20
N ARG A 158 -1.85 -17.79 -9.00
CA ARG A 158 -1.64 -18.79 -7.96
C ARG A 158 -2.67 -19.90 -8.11
N ASN A 159 -2.25 -21.15 -7.97
CA ASN A 159 -3.17 -22.26 -7.99
C ASN A 159 -4.12 -22.17 -6.76
N VAL A 160 -5.41 -22.36 -7.00
CA VAL A 160 -6.43 -22.34 -5.93
C VAL A 160 -6.11 -23.39 -4.85
N ALA A 161 -5.55 -24.54 -5.22
CA ALA A 161 -5.16 -25.58 -4.26
C ALA A 161 -4.17 -25.07 -3.22
N ASP A 162 -3.11 -24.34 -3.65
CA ASP A 162 -2.11 -23.78 -2.74
C ASP A 162 -2.71 -22.72 -1.79
N ILE A 163 -3.71 -21.98 -2.28
CA ILE A 163 -4.42 -20.97 -1.49
C ILE A 163 -5.33 -21.65 -0.47
N LEU A 164 -6.03 -22.72 -0.88
CA LEU A 164 -6.95 -23.49 -0.02
C LEU A 164 -6.22 -24.12 1.17
N ASP A 165 -5.09 -24.77 0.93
CA ASP A 165 -4.31 -25.41 2.00
C ASP A 165 -3.89 -24.40 3.07
N THR A 166 -3.39 -23.24 2.64
CA THR A 166 -3.01 -22.16 3.56
C THR A 166 -4.23 -21.59 4.31
N HIS A 167 -5.36 -21.42 3.61
CA HIS A 167 -6.57 -20.86 4.18
C HIS A 167 -7.24 -21.81 5.18
N MET A 168 -7.27 -23.11 4.88
CA MET A 168 -7.82 -24.12 5.79
C MET A 168 -7.02 -24.21 7.10
N GLN A 169 -5.70 -24.12 7.05
CA GLN A 169 -4.87 -24.03 8.27
C GLN A 169 -5.22 -22.80 9.10
N MET A 170 -5.44 -21.64 8.47
CA MET A 170 -5.88 -20.43 9.18
C MET A 170 -7.26 -20.59 9.83
N VAL A 171 -8.23 -21.22 9.14
CA VAL A 171 -9.57 -21.49 9.69
C VAL A 171 -9.48 -22.46 10.86
N GLU A 172 -8.67 -23.49 10.76
CA GLU A 172 -8.47 -24.45 11.83
C GLU A 172 -7.85 -23.81 13.09
N THR A 173 -6.84 -22.96 12.90
CA THR A 173 -6.23 -22.19 13.99
C THR A 173 -7.26 -21.25 14.65
N ARG A 174 -8.10 -20.58 13.86
CA ARG A 174 -9.17 -19.71 14.35
C ARG A 174 -10.25 -20.45 15.11
N SER A 175 -10.59 -21.68 14.68
CA SER A 175 -11.61 -22.49 15.37
C SER A 175 -11.19 -22.96 16.77
N GLN A 176 -9.89 -22.93 17.05
CA GLN A 176 -9.31 -23.29 18.36
C GLN A 176 -9.19 -22.07 19.29
N THR A 177 -9.39 -20.86 18.78
CA THR A 177 -9.33 -19.62 19.55
C THR A 177 -10.76 -19.13 19.83
N ASP A 178 -11.14 -18.99 21.10
CA ASP A 178 -12.46 -18.50 21.54
C ASP A 178 -12.68 -16.99 21.27
N GLY A 179 -12.18 -16.46 20.16
CA GLY A 179 -12.19 -15.01 19.88
C GLY A 179 -12.98 -14.63 18.61
N VAL A 180 -13.91 -13.67 18.75
CA VAL A 180 -14.61 -13.03 17.61
C VAL A 180 -13.66 -12.19 16.77
N VAL A 181 -12.49 -11.78 17.32
CA VAL A 181 -11.52 -10.87 16.68
C VAL A 181 -10.47 -11.69 15.94
N THR A 182 -10.48 -11.65 14.63
CA THR A 182 -9.52 -12.36 13.75
C THR A 182 -8.44 -11.45 13.19
N GLY A 183 -8.68 -10.15 13.21
CA GLY A 183 -7.72 -9.09 12.87
C GLY A 183 -7.10 -8.47 14.11
N LEU A 184 -6.45 -7.31 13.95
CA LEU A 184 -5.89 -6.53 15.03
C LEU A 184 -7.01 -5.80 15.80
N SER A 185 -7.10 -5.99 17.12
CA SER A 185 -8.13 -5.35 17.94
C SER A 185 -7.98 -3.83 17.97
N THR A 186 -9.10 -3.13 17.89
CA THR A 186 -9.17 -1.66 18.00
C THR A 186 -9.24 -1.17 19.45
N GLY A 187 -9.53 -2.07 20.39
CA GLY A 187 -9.85 -1.74 21.77
C GLY A 187 -11.32 -1.36 22.01
N PHE A 188 -12.13 -1.31 20.95
CA PHE A 188 -13.57 -1.02 21.04
C PHE A 188 -14.36 -2.29 20.68
N VAL A 189 -14.86 -2.97 21.71
CA VAL A 189 -15.55 -4.27 21.56
C VAL A 189 -16.69 -4.23 20.53
N GLY A 190 -17.50 -3.16 20.53
CA GLY A 190 -18.58 -3.01 19.56
C GLY A 190 -18.07 -2.88 18.11
N LEU A 191 -16.96 -2.19 17.89
CA LEU A 191 -16.33 -2.07 16.57
C LEU A 191 -15.72 -3.40 16.16
N ASP A 192 -14.98 -4.04 17.05
CA ASP A 192 -14.33 -5.32 16.79
C ASP A 192 -15.34 -6.45 16.51
N LYS A 193 -16.53 -6.41 17.12
CA LYS A 193 -17.64 -7.36 16.80
C LYS A 193 -18.12 -7.23 15.34
N ILE A 194 -18.20 -6.00 14.82
CA ILE A 194 -18.71 -5.75 13.46
C ILE A 194 -17.61 -5.98 12.41
N THR A 195 -16.36 -5.55 12.69
CA THR A 195 -15.23 -5.62 11.75
C THR A 195 -14.41 -6.89 11.89
N THR A 196 -14.59 -7.64 12.98
CA THR A 196 -13.70 -8.73 13.42
C THR A 196 -12.25 -8.27 13.66
N GLY A 197 -12.07 -6.98 13.98
CA GLY A 197 -10.78 -6.30 14.10
C GLY A 197 -10.30 -5.67 12.79
N LEU A 198 -9.11 -5.07 12.81
CA LEU A 198 -8.49 -4.48 11.62
C LEU A 198 -7.69 -5.57 10.89
N HIS A 199 -8.01 -5.79 9.62
CA HIS A 199 -7.34 -6.79 8.81
C HIS A 199 -6.20 -6.18 7.99
N GLU A 200 -5.19 -6.98 7.73
CA GLU A 200 -4.14 -6.66 6.75
C GLU A 200 -4.79 -6.26 5.42
N ASP A 201 -4.11 -5.43 4.66
CA ASP A 201 -4.55 -4.94 3.35
C ASP A 201 -5.77 -3.99 3.38
N ASN A 202 -6.41 -3.74 4.53
CA ASN A 202 -7.59 -2.90 4.60
C ASN A 202 -7.25 -1.40 4.58
N LEU A 203 -7.97 -0.67 3.72
CA LEU A 203 -8.06 0.77 3.79
C LEU A 203 -9.35 1.17 4.53
N ILE A 204 -9.21 1.77 5.70
CA ILE A 204 -10.29 2.23 6.57
C ILE A 204 -10.36 3.75 6.49
N ILE A 205 -11.50 4.27 6.10
CA ILE A 205 -11.77 5.71 6.11
C ILE A 205 -12.60 6.06 7.36
N LEU A 206 -12.02 6.87 8.22
CA LEU A 206 -12.73 7.46 9.36
C LEU A 206 -13.03 8.92 9.06
N ALA A 207 -14.29 9.25 8.81
CA ALA A 207 -14.67 10.59 8.42
C ALA A 207 -15.60 11.27 9.43
N ALA A 208 -15.42 12.58 9.60
CA ALA A 208 -16.23 13.36 10.51
C ALA A 208 -16.23 14.86 10.14
N ARG A 209 -17.19 15.61 10.68
CA ARG A 209 -17.10 17.06 10.75
C ARG A 209 -16.08 17.49 11.82
N PRO A 210 -15.51 18.70 11.74
CA PRO A 210 -14.61 19.23 12.78
C PRO A 210 -15.22 19.14 14.18
N ALA A 211 -14.39 18.96 15.18
CA ALA A 211 -14.76 18.86 16.60
C ALA A 211 -15.62 17.64 17.03
N MET A 212 -15.84 16.66 16.13
CA MET A 212 -16.52 15.41 16.49
C MET A 212 -15.63 14.41 17.25
N GLY A 213 -14.32 14.61 17.27
CA GLY A 213 -13.36 13.73 17.95
C GLY A 213 -12.64 12.73 17.04
N LYS A 214 -12.63 12.95 15.72
CA LYS A 214 -12.02 12.06 14.72
C LYS A 214 -10.57 11.67 15.06
N THR A 215 -9.69 12.65 15.26
CA THR A 215 -8.30 12.44 15.66
C THR A 215 -8.19 11.73 17.03
N ALA A 216 -9.05 12.08 18.00
CA ALA A 216 -9.06 11.44 19.32
C ALA A 216 -9.36 9.93 19.21
N LEU A 217 -10.37 9.53 18.42
CA LEU A 217 -10.69 8.12 18.20
C LEU A 217 -9.53 7.38 17.54
N ALA A 218 -8.92 7.95 16.50
CA ALA A 218 -7.78 7.35 15.84
C ALA A 218 -6.57 7.18 16.78
N LEU A 219 -6.29 8.19 17.63
CA LEU A 219 -5.23 8.12 18.63
C LEU A 219 -5.54 7.07 19.72
N ASN A 220 -6.78 6.93 20.16
CA ASN A 220 -7.15 5.89 21.13
C ASN A 220 -6.96 4.48 20.55
N ILE A 221 -7.30 4.26 19.27
CA ILE A 221 -7.01 3.00 18.57
C ILE A 221 -5.48 2.79 18.49
N ALA A 222 -4.72 3.82 18.10
CA ALA A 222 -3.26 3.77 18.05
C ALA A 222 -2.63 3.37 19.38
N GLN A 223 -3.07 4.02 20.47
CA GLN A 223 -2.60 3.74 21.83
C GLN A 223 -2.92 2.30 22.25
N TYR A 224 -4.14 1.84 22.02
CA TYR A 224 -4.52 0.47 22.34
C TYR A 224 -3.63 -0.53 21.61
N ILE A 225 -3.44 -0.37 20.32
CA ILE A 225 -2.60 -1.25 19.49
C ILE A 225 -1.15 -1.24 19.99
N ALA A 226 -0.58 -0.08 20.23
CA ALA A 226 0.82 0.02 20.66
C ALA A 226 1.03 -0.46 22.12
N VAL A 227 0.14 -0.10 23.03
CA VAL A 227 0.31 -0.40 24.46
C VAL A 227 -0.13 -1.82 24.82
N LYS A 228 -1.25 -2.30 24.24
CA LYS A 228 -1.83 -3.62 24.59
C LYS A 228 -1.38 -4.72 23.65
N GLU A 229 -1.48 -4.50 22.33
CA GLU A 229 -1.10 -5.47 21.33
C GLU A 229 0.41 -5.48 21.04
N LYS A 230 1.15 -4.48 21.57
CA LYS A 230 2.60 -4.32 21.37
C LYS A 230 3.04 -4.31 19.91
N LYS A 231 2.18 -3.81 19.01
CA LYS A 231 2.46 -3.71 17.59
C LYS A 231 2.90 -2.29 17.23
N PRO A 232 3.91 -2.12 16.35
CA PRO A 232 4.37 -0.81 15.93
C PRO A 232 3.28 -0.03 15.18
N VAL A 233 3.10 1.25 15.55
CA VAL A 233 2.10 2.15 14.98
C VAL A 233 2.80 3.32 14.32
N ALA A 234 2.49 3.58 13.04
CA ALA A 234 2.96 4.76 12.33
C ALA A 234 1.84 5.80 12.21
N ILE A 235 2.09 7.03 12.65
CA ILE A 235 1.13 8.14 12.59
C ILE A 235 1.71 9.25 11.73
N PHE A 236 1.05 9.57 10.63
CA PHE A 236 1.34 10.75 9.81
C PHE A 236 0.35 11.85 10.19
N SER A 237 0.82 12.85 10.93
CA SER A 237 0.01 13.97 11.41
C SER A 237 0.25 15.20 10.57
N LEU A 238 -0.65 15.48 9.64
CA LEU A 238 -0.49 16.58 8.70
C LEU A 238 -1.18 17.88 9.16
N GLU A 239 -2.02 17.80 10.21
CA GLU A 239 -2.74 18.93 10.78
C GLU A 239 -2.12 19.43 12.08
N MET A 240 -1.60 18.51 12.90
CA MET A 240 -1.12 18.84 14.24
C MET A 240 0.33 18.43 14.42
N GLY A 241 1.10 19.24 15.18
CA GLY A 241 2.46 18.85 15.56
C GLY A 241 2.51 17.68 16.53
N ALA A 242 3.62 16.97 16.53
CA ALA A 242 3.85 15.77 17.33
C ALA A 242 3.60 15.99 18.82
N GLU A 243 4.04 17.13 19.38
CA GLU A 243 3.86 17.47 20.79
C GLU A 243 2.38 17.53 21.19
N SER A 244 1.53 18.11 20.31
CA SER A 244 0.08 18.19 20.55
C SER A 244 -0.60 16.83 20.53
N LEU A 245 -0.08 15.89 19.73
CA LEU A 245 -0.58 14.52 19.72
C LEU A 245 -0.19 13.79 21.02
N ILE A 246 1.06 13.93 21.44
CA ILE A 246 1.56 13.33 22.68
C ILE A 246 0.80 13.89 23.89
N GLU A 247 0.54 15.20 23.95
CA GLU A 247 -0.27 15.80 25.00
C GLU A 247 -1.67 15.16 25.09
N ARG A 248 -2.33 14.94 23.93
CA ARG A 248 -3.64 14.26 23.87
C ARG A 248 -3.55 12.79 24.28
N MET A 249 -2.50 12.09 23.89
CA MET A 249 -2.28 10.71 24.28
C MET A 249 -2.05 10.60 25.78
N LEU A 250 -1.27 11.50 26.39
CA LEU A 250 -1.05 11.56 27.83
C LEU A 250 -2.34 11.87 28.59
N ALA A 251 -3.14 12.84 28.12
CA ALA A 251 -4.44 13.17 28.69
C ALA A 251 -5.38 11.97 28.68
N SER A 252 -5.43 11.24 27.56
CA SER A 252 -6.27 10.08 27.36
C SER A 252 -5.84 8.87 28.20
N GLU A 253 -4.54 8.57 28.24
CA GLU A 253 -3.99 7.43 28.98
C GLU A 253 -4.07 7.66 30.50
N GLY A 254 -3.69 8.87 30.94
CA GLY A 254 -3.67 9.24 32.37
C GLY A 254 -5.03 9.66 32.93
N MET A 255 -6.07 9.80 32.10
CA MET A 255 -7.35 10.40 32.50
C MET A 255 -7.14 11.76 33.22
N VAL A 256 -6.30 12.62 32.61
CA VAL A 256 -5.97 13.96 33.10
C VAL A 256 -6.56 15.00 32.17
N GLU A 257 -7.19 16.03 32.73
CA GLU A 257 -7.77 17.08 31.92
C GLU A 257 -6.72 17.80 31.06
N GLY A 258 -6.99 17.92 29.74
CA GLY A 258 -6.09 18.59 28.81
C GLY A 258 -5.82 20.04 29.19
N TYR A 259 -6.76 20.72 29.85
CA TYR A 259 -6.56 22.07 30.38
C TYR A 259 -5.51 22.11 31.50
N HIS A 260 -5.55 21.12 32.43
CA HIS A 260 -4.56 21.00 33.51
C HIS A 260 -3.16 20.72 32.97
N LEU A 261 -3.05 19.88 31.93
CA LEU A 261 -1.76 19.65 31.26
C LEU A 261 -1.19 20.92 30.64
N LYS A 262 -2.02 21.70 29.91
CA LYS A 262 -1.61 22.95 29.27
C LYS A 262 -1.18 24.03 30.26
N THR A 263 -1.90 24.13 31.39
CA THR A 263 -1.62 25.18 32.38
C THR A 263 -0.59 24.76 33.42
N GLY A 264 -0.25 23.45 33.49
CA GLY A 264 0.64 22.92 34.53
C GLY A 264 -0.01 22.84 35.91
N ASN A 265 -1.31 23.08 36.03
CA ASN A 265 -2.06 23.06 37.31
C ASN A 265 -2.59 21.66 37.57
N LEU A 266 -1.69 20.76 37.97
CA LEU A 266 -1.98 19.35 38.21
C LEU A 266 -2.07 19.07 39.73
N SER A 267 -3.08 18.30 40.13
CA SER A 267 -3.12 17.72 41.50
C SER A 267 -2.07 16.61 41.67
N VAL A 268 -1.81 16.22 42.91
CA VAL A 268 -0.83 15.14 43.18
C VAL A 268 -1.30 13.81 42.56
N GLU A 269 -2.60 13.54 42.57
CA GLU A 269 -3.21 12.35 41.96
C GLU A 269 -3.10 12.38 40.44
N GLU A 270 -3.36 13.53 39.84
CA GLU A 270 -3.20 13.70 38.36
C GLU A 270 -1.75 13.53 37.95
N TRP A 271 -0.83 14.09 38.73
CA TRP A 271 0.61 13.92 38.49
C TRP A 271 1.03 12.45 38.57
N SER A 272 0.54 11.71 39.55
CA SER A 272 0.80 10.26 39.66
C SER A 272 0.29 9.49 38.45
N ARG A 273 -0.98 9.77 38.01
CA ARG A 273 -1.56 9.14 36.82
C ARG A 273 -0.77 9.50 35.55
N LEU A 274 -0.30 10.74 35.44
CA LEU A 274 0.48 11.20 34.31
C LEU A 274 1.83 10.46 34.22
N VAL A 275 2.51 10.23 35.33
CA VAL A 275 3.77 9.46 35.38
C VAL A 275 3.53 8.01 34.92
N HIS A 276 2.44 7.39 35.35
CA HIS A 276 2.06 6.04 34.88
C HIS A 276 1.77 6.03 33.38
N ALA A 277 1.01 7.02 32.87
CA ALA A 277 0.71 7.17 31.46
C ALA A 277 1.98 7.37 30.62
N GLN A 278 2.92 8.18 31.12
CA GLN A 278 4.23 8.38 30.50
C GLN A 278 4.99 7.05 30.38
N GLY A 279 5.01 6.23 31.45
CA GLY A 279 5.66 4.91 31.42
C GLY A 279 5.06 4.01 30.37
N ASN A 280 3.73 3.91 30.29
CA ASN A 280 3.02 3.09 29.29
C ASN A 280 3.33 3.52 27.86
N LEU A 281 3.36 4.84 27.60
CA LEU A 281 3.63 5.39 26.26
C LEU A 281 5.10 5.35 25.88
N TYR A 282 6.01 5.44 26.87
CA TYR A 282 7.46 5.39 26.62
C TYR A 282 7.90 4.05 26.04
N ASP A 283 7.31 2.96 26.52
CA ASP A 283 7.60 1.60 26.06
C ASP A 283 6.75 1.18 24.84
N ALA A 284 5.80 2.03 24.42
CA ALA A 284 4.92 1.74 23.30
C ALA A 284 5.61 2.07 21.96
N PRO A 285 5.59 1.18 20.97
CA PRO A 285 6.22 1.42 19.67
C PRO A 285 5.34 2.33 18.79
N ILE A 286 5.22 3.62 19.16
CA ILE A 286 4.48 4.65 18.43
C ILE A 286 5.47 5.59 17.73
N PHE A 287 5.33 5.74 16.43
CA PHE A 287 6.17 6.59 15.59
C PHE A 287 5.31 7.68 14.94
N VAL A 288 5.69 8.94 15.12
CA VAL A 288 4.95 10.10 14.62
C VAL A 288 5.79 10.84 13.59
N ASP A 289 5.20 11.16 12.47
CA ASP A 289 5.74 12.05 11.44
C ASP A 289 4.77 13.22 11.25
N ASP A 290 5.20 14.44 11.52
CA ASP A 290 4.41 15.67 11.39
C ASP A 290 4.91 16.59 10.27
N THR A 291 5.56 15.99 9.25
CA THR A 291 6.05 16.73 8.09
C THR A 291 4.89 17.36 7.33
N ALA A 292 4.83 18.70 7.32
CA ALA A 292 3.81 19.43 6.59
C ALA A 292 4.01 19.33 5.07
N GLY A 293 2.90 19.21 4.33
CA GLY A 293 2.92 19.20 2.87
C GLY A 293 3.57 17.96 2.25
N ILE A 294 3.62 16.84 2.99
CA ILE A 294 4.18 15.56 2.55
C ILE A 294 3.41 15.01 1.33
N ARG A 295 4.12 14.38 0.42
CA ARG A 295 3.54 13.67 -0.74
C ARG A 295 3.24 12.21 -0.40
N ILE A 296 2.31 11.61 -1.12
CA ILE A 296 1.96 10.20 -0.92
C ILE A 296 3.15 9.25 -1.15
N SER A 297 4.04 9.57 -2.08
CA SER A 297 5.28 8.82 -2.32
C SER A 297 6.23 8.84 -1.12
N GLU A 298 6.31 9.97 -0.42
CA GLU A 298 7.15 10.12 0.79
C GLU A 298 6.54 9.34 1.97
N ILE A 299 5.20 9.39 2.15
CA ILE A 299 4.49 8.57 3.14
C ILE A 299 4.81 7.09 2.91
N ARG A 300 4.73 6.65 1.66
CA ARG A 300 5.01 5.26 1.27
C ARG A 300 6.46 4.86 1.55
N SER A 301 7.43 5.72 1.21
CA SER A 301 8.85 5.48 1.46
C SER A 301 9.15 5.38 2.96
N LYS A 302 8.67 6.36 3.76
CA LYS A 302 8.85 6.38 5.22
C LYS A 302 8.18 5.20 5.91
N ALA A 303 6.95 4.84 5.51
CA ALA A 303 6.24 3.70 6.06
C ALA A 303 6.93 2.36 5.77
N ARG A 304 7.46 2.18 4.55
CA ARG A 304 8.26 0.99 4.18
C ARG A 304 9.54 0.89 4.99
N LYS A 305 10.27 2.00 5.12
CA LYS A 305 11.49 2.03 5.91
C LYS A 305 11.22 1.64 7.35
N LEU A 306 10.19 2.24 7.98
CA LEU A 306 9.79 1.92 9.34
C LEU A 306 9.35 0.45 9.48
N ALA A 307 8.55 -0.08 8.53
CA ALA A 307 8.13 -1.47 8.52
C ALA A 307 9.34 -2.42 8.46
N GLN A 308 10.36 -2.09 7.68
CA GLN A 308 11.59 -2.88 7.58
C GLN A 308 12.41 -2.83 8.87
N GLU A 309 12.55 -1.66 9.48
CA GLU A 309 13.29 -1.46 10.75
C GLU A 309 12.61 -2.20 11.92
N MET A 310 11.27 -2.22 11.95
CA MET A 310 10.49 -2.81 13.05
C MET A 310 10.07 -4.27 12.81
N GLY A 311 10.40 -4.84 11.64
CA GLY A 311 9.97 -6.19 11.27
C GLY A 311 8.46 -6.31 10.98
N GLY A 312 7.82 -5.21 10.62
CA GLY A 312 6.39 -5.07 10.31
C GLY A 312 5.72 -3.96 11.11
N LEU A 313 4.53 -3.55 10.68
CA LEU A 313 3.69 -2.55 11.36
C LEU A 313 2.35 -3.16 11.76
N GLY A 314 1.75 -2.68 12.85
CA GLY A 314 0.39 -3.03 13.26
C GLY A 314 -0.66 -2.20 12.51
N VAL A 315 -0.45 -0.88 12.40
CA VAL A 315 -1.37 0.04 11.73
C VAL A 315 -0.63 1.29 11.26
N ILE A 316 -1.11 1.86 10.15
CA ILE A 316 -0.70 3.19 9.68
C ILE A 316 -1.90 4.13 9.82
N ILE A 317 -1.72 5.29 10.44
CA ILE A 317 -2.76 6.32 10.62
C ILE A 317 -2.32 7.59 9.91
N ILE A 318 -3.24 8.23 9.18
CA ILE A 318 -2.98 9.45 8.43
C ILE A 318 -4.05 10.50 8.76
N ASP A 319 -3.65 11.61 9.37
CA ASP A 319 -4.54 12.70 9.77
C ASP A 319 -4.16 14.01 9.08
N TYR A 320 -4.85 14.43 8.04
CA TYR A 320 -5.96 13.82 7.28
C TYR A 320 -5.66 13.89 5.77
N LEU A 321 -6.32 13.06 4.97
CA LEU A 321 -6.10 12.86 3.54
C LEU A 321 -5.98 14.14 2.71
N GLN A 322 -6.84 15.11 3.00
CA GLN A 322 -6.93 16.32 2.21
C GLN A 322 -5.73 17.29 2.38
N LEU A 323 -4.79 17.00 3.30
CA LEU A 323 -3.55 17.77 3.46
C LEU A 323 -2.36 17.16 2.70
N ILE A 324 -2.53 15.96 2.15
CA ILE A 324 -1.50 15.36 1.31
C ILE A 324 -1.36 16.18 0.02
N THR A 325 -0.10 16.48 -0.33
CA THR A 325 0.23 17.27 -1.52
C THR A 325 0.16 16.40 -2.77
N GLY A 326 -0.68 16.80 -3.72
CA GLY A 326 -0.77 16.19 -5.06
C GLY A 326 0.14 16.85 -6.08
N SER A 327 0.07 16.38 -7.32
CA SER A 327 0.81 16.93 -8.46
C SER A 327 0.32 18.34 -8.81
N LYS A 328 1.23 19.24 -9.25
CA LYS A 328 0.86 20.62 -9.60
C LYS A 328 -0.04 20.64 -10.84
N GLY A 329 -1.20 21.30 -10.74
CA GLY A 329 -2.10 21.59 -11.88
C GLY A 329 -3.28 20.63 -12.02
N GLU A 330 -3.44 19.63 -11.16
CA GLU A 330 -4.55 18.68 -11.18
C GLU A 330 -5.78 19.21 -10.40
N ASN A 331 -6.97 18.74 -10.84
CA ASN A 331 -8.21 19.01 -10.12
C ASN A 331 -8.18 18.29 -8.77
N ARG A 332 -8.59 18.95 -7.69
CA ARG A 332 -8.60 18.39 -6.32
C ARG A 332 -9.24 17.01 -6.22
N GLN A 333 -10.27 16.77 -6.99
CA GLN A 333 -10.94 15.46 -7.06
C GLN A 333 -10.00 14.34 -7.59
N GLN A 334 -9.20 14.65 -8.61
CA GLN A 334 -8.24 13.73 -9.19
C GLN A 334 -7.11 13.40 -8.19
N VAL A 335 -6.59 14.42 -7.52
CA VAL A 335 -5.56 14.27 -6.48
C VAL A 335 -6.04 13.36 -5.36
N VAL A 336 -7.25 13.56 -4.85
CA VAL A 336 -7.81 12.74 -3.77
C VAL A 336 -8.05 11.30 -4.25
N SER A 337 -8.43 11.12 -5.52
CA SER A 337 -8.60 9.80 -6.14
C SER A 337 -7.27 9.05 -6.23
N GLU A 338 -6.21 9.72 -6.66
CA GLU A 338 -4.86 9.15 -6.72
C GLU A 338 -4.37 8.76 -5.33
N ILE A 339 -4.51 9.65 -4.35
CA ILE A 339 -4.12 9.40 -2.95
C ILE A 339 -4.85 8.17 -2.39
N SER A 340 -6.17 8.08 -2.57
CA SER A 340 -6.98 6.95 -2.11
C SER A 340 -6.47 5.62 -2.66
N ARG A 341 -6.24 5.58 -3.97
CA ARG A 341 -5.70 4.39 -4.65
C ARG A 341 -4.31 4.02 -4.16
N GLU A 342 -3.42 5.00 -4.02
CA GLU A 342 -2.05 4.78 -3.54
C GLU A 342 -2.03 4.28 -2.07
N LEU A 343 -2.95 4.76 -1.22
CA LEU A 343 -3.10 4.26 0.15
C LEU A 343 -3.59 2.81 0.19
N LYS A 344 -4.51 2.43 -0.71
CA LYS A 344 -4.93 1.03 -0.85
C LYS A 344 -3.79 0.13 -1.32
N ILE A 345 -2.96 0.62 -2.25
CA ILE A 345 -1.75 -0.08 -2.68
C ILE A 345 -0.77 -0.21 -1.51
N LEU A 346 -0.54 0.85 -0.74
CA LEU A 346 0.32 0.84 0.44
C LEU A 346 -0.12 -0.22 1.47
N ALA A 347 -1.42 -0.28 1.77
CA ALA A 347 -1.98 -1.28 2.68
C ALA A 347 -1.67 -2.70 2.21
N LYS A 348 -1.87 -2.99 0.92
CA LYS A 348 -1.58 -4.29 0.31
C LYS A 348 -0.09 -4.64 0.30
N ASP A 349 0.76 -3.68 -0.09
CA ASP A 349 2.20 -3.89 -0.22
C ASP A 349 2.85 -4.22 1.13
N LEU A 350 2.44 -3.51 2.18
CA LEU A 350 2.97 -3.70 3.52
C LEU A 350 2.22 -4.75 4.35
N LYS A 351 1.05 -5.21 3.86
CA LYS A 351 0.12 -6.10 4.59
C LYS A 351 -0.25 -5.52 5.96
N VAL A 352 -0.65 -4.25 5.97
CA VAL A 352 -0.94 -3.48 7.18
C VAL A 352 -2.24 -2.71 6.97
N PRO A 353 -3.19 -2.69 7.95
CA PRO A 353 -4.33 -1.81 7.88
C PRO A 353 -3.91 -0.34 7.86
N VAL A 354 -4.53 0.44 6.99
CA VAL A 354 -4.34 1.89 6.88
C VAL A 354 -5.62 2.60 7.31
N ILE A 355 -5.57 3.40 8.37
CA ILE A 355 -6.68 4.26 8.81
C ILE A 355 -6.38 5.67 8.29
N ALA A 356 -7.17 6.11 7.32
CA ALA A 356 -7.06 7.45 6.77
C ALA A 356 -8.23 8.31 7.24
N LEU A 357 -7.90 9.43 7.89
CA LEU A 357 -8.90 10.36 8.37
C LEU A 357 -9.35 11.29 7.25
N SER A 358 -10.64 11.58 7.19
CA SER A 358 -11.23 12.45 6.19
C SER A 358 -12.17 13.48 6.81
N GLN A 359 -12.21 14.68 6.25
CA GLN A 359 -13.15 15.69 6.65
C GLN A 359 -14.37 15.66 5.74
N LEU A 360 -15.57 15.65 6.33
CA LEU A 360 -16.84 15.69 5.59
C LEU A 360 -17.16 17.08 5.02
N SER A 361 -17.89 17.10 3.91
CA SER A 361 -18.41 18.30 3.30
C SER A 361 -19.31 19.10 4.26
N ARG A 362 -19.31 20.43 4.14
CA ARG A 362 -20.20 21.31 4.90
C ARG A 362 -21.69 21.11 4.57
N ALA A 363 -21.99 20.48 3.43
CA ALA A 363 -23.35 20.21 2.99
C ALA A 363 -24.15 19.35 3.99
N VAL A 364 -23.47 18.50 4.78
CA VAL A 364 -24.09 17.71 5.88
C VAL A 364 -24.84 18.61 6.86
N GLU A 365 -24.30 19.77 7.21
CA GLU A 365 -24.86 20.69 8.21
C GLU A 365 -26.12 21.42 7.69
N GLN A 366 -26.31 21.46 6.38
CA GLN A 366 -27.45 22.12 5.74
C GLN A 366 -28.69 21.22 5.64
N ARG A 367 -28.53 19.90 5.88
CA ARG A 367 -29.65 18.97 5.87
C ARG A 367 -30.44 19.00 7.16
N GLN A 368 -31.70 18.62 7.08
CA GLN A 368 -32.56 18.46 8.25
C GLN A 368 -32.06 17.30 9.12
N ASP A 369 -31.76 16.15 8.49
CA ASP A 369 -30.98 15.06 9.12
C ASP A 369 -29.49 15.27 8.84
N LYS A 370 -28.74 15.52 9.91
CA LYS A 370 -27.30 15.80 9.88
C LYS A 370 -26.46 14.55 10.02
N ARG A 371 -27.06 13.36 9.98
CA ARG A 371 -26.32 12.08 9.98
C ARG A 371 -25.52 11.97 8.69
N PRO A 372 -24.22 11.68 8.77
CA PRO A 372 -23.36 11.50 7.61
C PRO A 372 -23.77 10.29 6.76
N MET A 373 -23.57 10.39 5.46
CA MET A 373 -23.74 9.30 4.49
C MET A 373 -22.59 9.31 3.48
N LEU A 374 -22.42 8.22 2.71
CA LEU A 374 -21.32 8.09 1.73
C LEU A 374 -21.23 9.27 0.76
N ALA A 375 -22.36 9.85 0.35
CA ALA A 375 -22.41 11.02 -0.52
C ALA A 375 -21.76 12.29 0.07
N ASP A 376 -21.51 12.34 1.38
CA ASP A 376 -20.88 13.45 2.07
C ASP A 376 -19.34 13.45 1.95
N LEU A 377 -18.77 12.35 1.45
CA LEU A 377 -17.40 12.24 0.97
C LEU A 377 -17.22 12.86 -0.43
N ARG A 378 -18.06 13.77 -0.85
CA ARG A 378 -18.41 14.23 -2.21
C ARG A 378 -17.28 14.72 -3.10
N GLU A 379 -16.16 15.15 -2.56
CA GLU A 379 -14.96 15.46 -3.36
C GLU A 379 -14.13 14.21 -3.68
N SER A 380 -14.65 13.02 -3.34
CA SER A 380 -13.87 11.78 -3.23
C SER A 380 -14.72 10.54 -3.52
N GLY A 381 -15.51 10.51 -4.59
CA GLY A 381 -16.25 9.31 -5.01
C GLY A 381 -15.35 8.06 -5.17
N SER A 382 -14.08 8.27 -5.42
CA SER A 382 -13.05 7.24 -5.47
C SER A 382 -12.66 6.70 -4.09
N ILE A 383 -12.66 7.53 -3.03
CA ILE A 383 -12.39 7.06 -1.65
C ILE A 383 -13.43 6.01 -1.28
N GLU A 384 -14.71 6.25 -1.62
CA GLU A 384 -15.76 5.27 -1.40
C GLU A 384 -15.48 3.95 -2.13
N GLN A 385 -14.97 4.01 -3.36
CA GLN A 385 -14.69 2.80 -4.16
C GLN A 385 -13.48 2.02 -3.62
N ASP A 386 -12.40 2.71 -3.29
CA ASP A 386 -11.13 2.11 -2.88
C ASP A 386 -11.15 1.57 -1.45
N ALA A 387 -11.86 2.25 -0.54
CA ALA A 387 -11.93 1.87 0.87
C ALA A 387 -12.65 0.51 1.06
N ASP A 388 -12.16 -0.29 1.99
CA ASP A 388 -12.81 -1.52 2.42
C ASP A 388 -13.84 -1.24 3.52
N ILE A 389 -13.53 -0.28 4.41
CA ILE A 389 -14.41 0.17 5.49
C ILE A 389 -14.52 1.69 5.41
N VAL A 390 -15.75 2.20 5.50
CA VAL A 390 -16.03 3.62 5.69
C VAL A 390 -16.86 3.79 6.96
N ALA A 391 -16.32 4.51 7.91
CA ALA A 391 -16.94 4.80 9.19
C ALA A 391 -17.09 6.31 9.39
N PHE A 392 -18.27 6.72 9.85
CA PHE A 392 -18.58 8.10 10.17
C PHE A 392 -18.71 8.29 11.66
N LEU A 393 -18.08 9.33 12.19
CA LEU A 393 -18.25 9.73 13.58
C LEU A 393 -19.29 10.85 13.65
N TYR A 394 -20.36 10.60 14.40
CA TYR A 394 -21.49 11.49 14.55
C TYR A 394 -21.86 11.69 16.02
N ARG A 395 -22.09 12.93 16.40
CA ARG A 395 -22.52 13.30 17.75
C ARG A 395 -23.70 14.27 17.66
N ASP A 396 -24.88 13.76 17.97
CA ASP A 396 -26.14 14.50 17.89
C ASP A 396 -26.15 15.74 18.79
N ALA A 397 -25.68 15.61 19.99
CA ALA A 397 -25.57 16.67 20.97
C ALA A 397 -24.73 17.89 20.53
N TYR A 398 -23.84 17.72 19.56
CA TYR A 398 -23.07 18.83 18.97
C TYR A 398 -24.00 19.80 18.22
N TYR A 399 -25.07 19.28 17.64
CA TYR A 399 -26.02 20.07 16.82
C TYR A 399 -27.22 20.58 17.62
N GLN A 400 -27.52 19.96 18.78
CA GLN A 400 -28.65 20.29 19.63
C GLN A 400 -28.30 21.24 20.79
N LYS A 401 -27.40 22.19 20.58
CA LYS A 401 -26.83 23.11 21.61
C LYS A 401 -27.84 23.78 22.54
N GLU A 402 -29.13 23.77 22.23
CA GLU A 402 -30.16 24.52 22.93
C GLU A 402 -31.13 23.66 23.79
N GLN A 403 -31.07 22.30 23.75
CA GLN A 403 -32.10 21.45 24.33
C GLN A 403 -31.61 20.37 25.33
N ALA A 404 -30.32 20.30 25.63
CA ALA A 404 -29.79 19.20 26.43
C ALA A 404 -29.68 19.55 27.91
N ASP A 405 -30.70 19.14 28.70
CA ASP A 405 -30.76 19.31 30.16
C ASP A 405 -29.93 18.25 30.95
N SER A 406 -29.29 17.28 30.30
CA SER A 406 -28.45 16.29 30.98
C SER A 406 -27.08 16.18 30.33
N GLN A 407 -26.01 16.38 31.10
CA GLN A 407 -24.61 16.27 30.66
C GLN A 407 -24.25 14.88 30.14
N GLU A 408 -24.87 13.82 30.62
CA GLU A 408 -24.58 12.44 30.23
C GLU A 408 -25.06 12.09 28.79
N ALA A 409 -26.26 12.53 28.41
CA ALA A 409 -26.79 12.33 27.07
C ALA A 409 -25.97 13.07 26.00
N ASN A 410 -25.22 14.09 26.39
CA ASN A 410 -24.42 14.96 25.49
C ASN A 410 -23.10 14.32 24.99
N ASN A 411 -22.65 13.23 25.59
CA ASN A 411 -21.33 12.66 25.30
C ASN A 411 -21.37 11.36 24.47
N VAL A 412 -22.58 10.85 24.19
CA VAL A 412 -22.73 9.67 23.33
C VAL A 412 -22.40 10.05 21.88
N THR A 413 -21.51 9.30 21.30
CA THR A 413 -21.05 9.46 19.92
C THR A 413 -21.35 8.17 19.17
N GLU A 414 -21.91 8.29 17.98
CA GLU A 414 -22.15 7.16 17.11
C GLU A 414 -21.01 7.00 16.10
N LEU A 415 -20.48 5.80 16.01
CA LEU A 415 -19.59 5.38 14.95
C LEU A 415 -20.40 4.54 13.97
N ILE A 416 -20.75 5.14 12.83
CA ILE A 416 -21.66 4.59 11.82
C ILE A 416 -20.83 3.95 10.71
N LEU A 417 -20.90 2.64 10.53
CA LEU A 417 -20.24 1.92 9.44
C LEU A 417 -21.19 1.85 8.25
N GLU A 418 -20.94 2.68 7.23
CA GLU A 418 -21.73 2.77 6.00
C GLU A 418 -21.17 1.90 4.87
N LYS A 419 -19.91 1.45 5.00
CA LYS A 419 -19.31 0.47 4.10
C LYS A 419 -18.45 -0.50 4.89
N ASN A 420 -18.63 -1.79 4.63
CA ASN A 420 -17.77 -2.86 5.14
C ASN A 420 -17.75 -4.00 4.13
N ARG A 421 -16.65 -4.18 3.41
CA ARG A 421 -16.53 -5.21 2.36
C ARG A 421 -16.50 -6.63 2.91
N HIS A 422 -16.09 -6.79 4.16
CA HIS A 422 -15.82 -8.10 4.77
C HIS A 422 -16.77 -8.44 5.92
N GLY A 423 -17.75 -7.58 6.21
CA GLY A 423 -18.66 -7.78 7.34
C GLY A 423 -19.98 -7.03 7.18
N SER A 424 -20.72 -6.95 8.28
CA SER A 424 -21.99 -6.24 8.33
C SER A 424 -21.80 -4.72 8.45
N LEU A 425 -22.83 -3.98 8.09
CA LEU A 425 -22.99 -2.57 8.43
C LEU A 425 -23.56 -2.47 9.85
N GLY A 426 -23.37 -1.32 10.49
CA GLY A 426 -23.93 -1.12 11.83
C GLY A 426 -23.49 0.19 12.46
N THR A 427 -24.03 0.46 13.63
CA THR A 427 -23.67 1.64 14.41
C THR A 427 -23.19 1.21 15.79
N VAL A 428 -22.00 1.69 16.15
CA VAL A 428 -21.41 1.47 17.47
C VAL A 428 -21.56 2.73 18.29
N LYS A 429 -22.11 2.61 19.50
CA LYS A 429 -22.18 3.72 20.44
C LYS A 429 -20.93 3.78 21.28
N LEU A 430 -20.31 4.95 21.32
CA LEU A 430 -19.13 5.26 22.12
C LEU A 430 -19.42 6.43 23.04
N TYR A 431 -18.79 6.47 24.20
CA TYR A 431 -18.85 7.62 25.11
C TYR A 431 -17.58 8.46 24.93
N PHE A 432 -17.73 9.76 24.66
CA PHE A 432 -16.61 10.68 24.47
C PHE A 432 -16.38 11.54 25.69
N HIS A 433 -15.32 11.26 26.41
CA HIS A 433 -14.83 12.08 27.54
C HIS A 433 -14.01 13.25 26.97
N LYS A 434 -14.66 14.39 26.77
CA LYS A 434 -14.06 15.58 26.16
C LYS A 434 -12.84 16.08 26.91
N GLU A 435 -12.92 16.05 28.25
CA GLU A 435 -11.92 16.56 29.17
C GLU A 435 -10.58 15.84 28.97
N TYR A 436 -10.67 14.52 28.67
CA TYR A 436 -9.51 13.63 28.52
C TYR A 436 -9.21 13.28 27.05
N THR A 437 -10.01 13.79 26.10
CA THR A 437 -9.94 13.40 24.68
C THR A 437 -9.99 11.87 24.46
N LYS A 438 -10.78 11.17 25.29
CA LYS A 438 -10.85 9.71 25.33
C LYS A 438 -12.22 9.20 24.93
N PHE A 439 -12.23 8.16 24.10
CA PHE A 439 -13.42 7.35 23.85
C PHE A 439 -13.42 6.09 24.71
N SER A 440 -14.58 5.66 25.14
CA SER A 440 -14.82 4.38 25.80
C SER A 440 -16.02 3.67 25.18
N SER A 441 -16.04 2.34 25.26
CA SER A 441 -17.20 1.57 24.85
C SER A 441 -18.36 1.86 25.80
N VAL A 442 -19.57 1.96 25.25
CA VAL A 442 -20.80 1.94 26.05
C VAL A 442 -21.13 0.47 26.27
N GLU A 443 -21.16 0.04 27.55
CA GLU A 443 -21.65 -1.30 27.87
C GLU A 443 -23.14 -1.37 27.53
N GLU A 444 -23.55 -2.35 26.75
CA GLU A 444 -24.96 -2.67 26.48
C GLU A 444 -25.57 -3.48 27.60
#